data_bc3b63a1dd3c361f48ea50d719415b52
#
_entry.id   bc3b63a1dd3c361f48ea50d719415b52
#
_cell.length_a   1.000
_cell.length_b   1.000
_cell.length_c   1.000
_cell.angle_alpha   90.00
_cell.angle_beta   90.00
_cell.angle_gamma   90.00
#
_symmetry.space_group_name_H-M   'P 1'
#
loop_
_entity.id
_entity.type
_entity.pdbx_description
1 polymer ?
#
loop_
_entity_poly.entity_id
_entity_poly.type
_entity_poly.pdbx_seq_one_letter_code
_entity_poly.pdbx_strand_id
1 'polypeptide(L)'
;MKNENQNARTMLNGMEINLCDFALFLSVMKNKEAHEITLSIIMENPNLHLDEVHVEEVVLNKCGKRAIRLDGWAKDSEGTQYNTERQNDIQKDDVRKRSRYYQGLLDSPVLKSGKKTKYKQLPSTVIIFITREDIFGEDLAKYTFTEQCEEVEGLHLDDGTTKIFLNMSSKNGPPELVSLLQYMKETSLDNPEVLVRDERMCRLDSIVNEVTESEEWENVSMSIYSNALQRGLEDGKIIGQEIGKKIGQEIGKEIGKEIGKEIGKESFRIELVCKKLRKGKSWEEIADELEEDAALIRSICELASSFAPEYDSKMVIDAWLFEADLD
;
A
#
# COMPACT_ATOMS: atom_id res chain seq x y z
N MET A 1 -16.37 9.93 -33.42
CA MET A 1 -17.41 9.61 -32.43
C MET A 1 -17.32 8.19 -31.81
N LYS A 2 -16.58 7.20 -32.39
CA LYS A 2 -16.39 5.87 -31.73
C LYS A 2 -15.27 5.86 -30.67
N ASN A 3 -14.26 6.71 -30.77
CA ASN A 3 -13.10 6.69 -29.85
C ASN A 3 -13.35 7.38 -28.49
N GLU A 4 -14.29 8.33 -28.41
CA GLU A 4 -14.59 9.01 -27.14
C GLU A 4 -15.36 8.11 -26.16
N ASN A 5 -16.13 7.13 -26.66
CA ASN A 5 -16.88 6.21 -25.82
C ASN A 5 -16.03 5.07 -25.22
N GLN A 6 -14.89 4.69 -25.84
CA GLN A 6 -14.03 3.64 -25.29
C GLN A 6 -13.23 4.11 -24.09
N ASN A 7 -12.73 5.35 -24.10
CA ASN A 7 -12.03 5.93 -22.94
C ASN A 7 -12.97 6.22 -21.74
N ALA A 8 -14.28 6.41 -22.00
CA ALA A 8 -15.24 6.64 -20.93
C ALA A 8 -15.61 5.37 -20.12
N ARG A 9 -15.40 4.19 -20.71
CA ARG A 9 -15.86 2.90 -20.16
C ARG A 9 -14.97 2.34 -19.03
N THR A 10 -13.67 2.64 -19.07
CA THR A 10 -12.72 2.27 -18.02
C THR A 10 -12.52 3.36 -16.97
N MET A 11 -13.11 4.54 -17.18
CA MET A 11 -13.01 5.68 -16.27
C MET A 11 -14.20 5.74 -15.32
N LEU A 12 -14.06 5.27 -14.10
CA LEU A 12 -15.03 5.48 -13.06
C LEU A 12 -14.66 6.74 -12.25
N ASN A 13 -15.42 7.82 -12.43
CA ASN A 13 -15.21 9.09 -11.72
C ASN A 13 -13.75 9.59 -11.74
N GLY A 14 -13.04 9.42 -12.87
CA GLY A 14 -11.65 9.82 -13.03
C GLY A 14 -10.62 8.77 -12.58
N MET A 15 -11.05 7.60 -12.13
CA MET A 15 -10.16 6.43 -11.91
C MET A 15 -10.20 5.51 -13.13
N GLU A 16 -9.03 5.22 -13.67
CA GLU A 16 -8.85 4.22 -14.72
C GLU A 16 -8.81 2.82 -14.09
N ILE A 17 -9.71 1.93 -14.55
CA ILE A 17 -9.79 0.54 -14.10
C ILE A 17 -9.41 -0.36 -15.26
N ASN A 18 -8.40 -1.19 -15.08
CA ASN A 18 -7.86 -2.08 -16.08
C ASN A 18 -8.07 -3.56 -15.72
N LEU A 19 -7.95 -4.46 -16.68
CA LEU A 19 -8.09 -5.90 -16.45
C LEU A 19 -7.05 -6.46 -15.49
N CYS A 20 -5.94 -5.76 -15.27
CA CYS A 20 -5.01 -6.07 -14.20
C CYS A 20 -5.53 -5.62 -12.81
N ASP A 21 -6.66 -4.94 -12.68
CA ASP A 21 -7.22 -4.57 -11.39
C ASP A 21 -8.15 -5.66 -10.87
N PHE A 22 -8.10 -5.86 -9.54
CA PHE A 22 -8.72 -7.03 -8.90
C PHE A 22 -10.19 -7.24 -9.28
N ALA A 23 -10.99 -6.19 -9.20
CA ALA A 23 -12.41 -6.32 -9.40
C ALA A 23 -12.80 -6.59 -10.86
N LEU A 24 -12.14 -5.91 -11.82
CA LEU A 24 -12.40 -6.17 -13.23
C LEU A 24 -11.91 -7.55 -13.64
N PHE A 25 -10.72 -7.94 -13.15
CA PHE A 25 -10.21 -9.30 -13.37
C PHE A 25 -11.20 -10.36 -12.90
N LEU A 26 -11.69 -10.27 -11.67
CA LEU A 26 -12.66 -11.24 -11.15
C LEU A 26 -13.96 -11.25 -11.96
N SER A 27 -14.49 -10.06 -12.26
CA SER A 27 -15.76 -9.94 -13.00
C SER A 27 -15.66 -10.53 -14.39
N VAL A 28 -14.53 -10.34 -15.09
CA VAL A 28 -14.28 -10.91 -16.41
C VAL A 28 -13.98 -12.41 -16.33
N MET A 29 -13.16 -12.87 -15.37
CA MET A 29 -12.79 -14.28 -15.23
C MET A 29 -13.93 -15.18 -14.74
N LYS A 30 -15.06 -14.65 -14.26
CA LYS A 30 -16.32 -15.39 -14.09
C LYS A 30 -16.87 -15.92 -15.41
N ASN A 31 -16.63 -15.20 -16.50
CA ASN A 31 -17.01 -15.65 -17.83
C ASN A 31 -16.06 -16.76 -18.28
N LYS A 32 -16.62 -17.96 -18.50
CA LYS A 32 -15.86 -19.16 -18.86
C LYS A 32 -15.04 -18.96 -20.15
N GLU A 33 -15.63 -18.31 -21.16
CA GLU A 33 -14.97 -18.05 -22.44
C GLU A 33 -13.77 -17.10 -22.28
N ALA A 34 -13.91 -16.02 -21.49
CA ALA A 34 -12.82 -15.09 -21.22
C ALA A 34 -11.67 -15.78 -20.46
N HIS A 35 -11.99 -16.62 -19.49
CA HIS A 35 -11.00 -17.39 -18.73
C HIS A 35 -10.28 -18.41 -19.63
N GLU A 36 -11.04 -19.12 -20.50
CA GLU A 36 -10.50 -20.06 -21.48
C GLU A 36 -9.56 -19.38 -22.48
N ILE A 37 -9.97 -18.23 -23.04
CA ILE A 37 -9.11 -17.42 -23.92
C ILE A 37 -7.83 -17.04 -23.21
N THR A 38 -7.94 -16.50 -22.00
CA THR A 38 -6.78 -16.07 -21.19
C THR A 38 -5.81 -17.21 -20.95
N LEU A 39 -6.30 -18.37 -20.49
CA LEU A 39 -5.47 -19.55 -20.25
C LEU A 39 -4.92 -20.15 -21.55
N SER A 40 -5.69 -20.14 -22.65
CA SER A 40 -5.20 -20.66 -23.94
C SER A 40 -3.98 -19.89 -24.46
N ILE A 41 -3.94 -18.59 -24.23
CA ILE A 41 -2.80 -17.74 -24.59
C ILE A 41 -1.62 -17.98 -23.63
N ILE A 42 -1.85 -18.01 -22.32
CA ILE A 42 -0.81 -18.23 -21.30
C ILE A 42 -0.14 -19.59 -21.49
N MET A 43 -0.94 -20.62 -21.76
CA MET A 43 -0.48 -22.02 -21.94
C MET A 43 -0.01 -22.31 -23.37
N GLU A 44 -0.14 -21.34 -24.28
CA GLU A 44 0.18 -21.54 -25.71
C GLU A 44 -0.55 -22.74 -26.31
N ASN A 45 -1.78 -23.00 -25.81
CA ASN A 45 -2.62 -24.10 -26.22
C ASN A 45 -3.97 -23.58 -26.76
N PRO A 46 -4.13 -23.45 -28.10
CA PRO A 46 -5.38 -22.96 -28.70
C PRO A 46 -6.56 -23.92 -28.55
N ASN A 47 -6.30 -25.18 -28.18
CA ASN A 47 -7.33 -26.20 -28.00
C ASN A 47 -7.69 -26.43 -26.52
N LEU A 48 -7.26 -25.52 -25.62
CA LEU A 48 -7.59 -25.61 -24.21
C LEU A 48 -9.10 -25.35 -24.02
N HIS A 49 -9.79 -26.30 -23.39
CA HIS A 49 -11.21 -26.20 -23.07
C HIS A 49 -11.39 -26.38 -21.56
N LEU A 50 -12.11 -25.46 -20.93
CA LEU A 50 -12.41 -25.51 -19.53
C LEU A 50 -13.77 -26.21 -19.30
N ASP A 51 -13.83 -27.09 -18.31
CA ASP A 51 -15.09 -27.66 -17.83
C ASP A 51 -15.72 -26.80 -16.74
N GLU A 52 -14.90 -26.38 -15.79
CA GLU A 52 -15.33 -25.63 -14.60
C GLU A 52 -14.51 -24.36 -14.43
N VAL A 53 -15.17 -23.29 -13.99
CA VAL A 53 -14.55 -21.99 -13.66
C VAL A 53 -15.17 -21.44 -12.39
N HIS A 54 -14.32 -21.00 -11.45
CA HIS A 54 -14.72 -20.34 -10.23
C HIS A 54 -13.82 -19.12 -9.97
N VAL A 55 -14.37 -18.09 -9.37
CA VAL A 55 -13.61 -16.93 -8.87
C VAL A 55 -13.85 -16.77 -7.39
N GLU A 56 -12.87 -16.22 -6.68
CA GLU A 56 -12.89 -16.08 -5.22
C GLU A 56 -13.13 -17.42 -4.47
N GLU A 57 -12.70 -18.52 -5.08
CA GLU A 57 -12.82 -19.85 -4.47
C GLU A 57 -12.02 -19.92 -3.18
N VAL A 58 -12.68 -20.31 -2.10
CA VAL A 58 -12.06 -20.41 -0.77
C VAL A 58 -11.65 -21.84 -0.48
N VAL A 59 -10.34 -22.09 -0.43
CA VAL A 59 -9.80 -23.38 0.02
C VAL A 59 -9.46 -23.27 1.50
N LEU A 60 -10.26 -23.96 2.32
CA LEU A 60 -10.12 -23.97 3.76
C LEU A 60 -8.91 -24.80 4.20
N ASN A 61 -8.24 -24.34 5.24
CA ASN A 61 -7.22 -25.09 5.93
C ASN A 61 -7.78 -25.59 7.28
N LYS A 62 -6.98 -26.35 8.04
CA LYS A 62 -7.32 -26.76 9.41
C LYS A 62 -7.59 -25.53 10.28
N CYS A 63 -8.46 -25.70 11.28
CA CYS A 63 -8.82 -24.64 12.23
C CYS A 63 -7.55 -23.92 12.76
N GLY A 64 -7.57 -22.58 12.74
CA GLY A 64 -6.45 -21.74 13.16
C GLY A 64 -5.27 -21.67 12.18
N LYS A 65 -5.37 -22.24 10.97
CA LYS A 65 -4.39 -22.10 9.89
C LYS A 65 -4.93 -21.20 8.76
N ARG A 66 -4.00 -20.54 8.06
CA ARG A 66 -4.37 -19.63 6.97
C ARG A 66 -5.04 -20.40 5.83
N ALA A 67 -6.29 -20.06 5.52
CA ALA A 67 -6.96 -20.44 4.28
C ALA A 67 -6.40 -19.62 3.10
N ILE A 68 -6.68 -20.05 1.89
CA ILE A 68 -6.43 -19.26 0.67
C ILE A 68 -7.75 -18.92 0.00
N ARG A 69 -7.77 -17.79 -0.69
CA ARG A 69 -8.82 -17.40 -1.61
C ARG A 69 -8.17 -17.25 -2.97
N LEU A 70 -8.64 -18.05 -3.92
CA LEU A 70 -8.12 -18.09 -5.28
C LEU A 70 -8.81 -16.98 -6.09
N ASP A 71 -8.03 -16.16 -6.78
CA ASP A 71 -8.60 -15.11 -7.62
C ASP A 71 -9.34 -15.73 -8.83
N GLY A 72 -8.72 -16.65 -9.53
CA GLY A 72 -9.35 -17.44 -10.60
C GLY A 72 -8.94 -18.91 -10.52
N TRP A 73 -9.92 -19.81 -10.43
CA TRP A 73 -9.70 -21.25 -10.50
C TRP A 73 -10.47 -21.82 -11.69
N ALA A 74 -9.83 -22.72 -12.43
CA ALA A 74 -10.42 -23.41 -13.54
C ALA A 74 -9.96 -24.87 -13.60
N LYS A 75 -10.74 -25.70 -14.28
CA LYS A 75 -10.40 -27.10 -14.56
C LYS A 75 -10.72 -27.40 -16.00
N ASP A 76 -9.77 -28.00 -16.70
CA ASP A 76 -9.96 -28.41 -18.10
C ASP A 76 -10.58 -29.82 -18.25
N SER A 77 -10.87 -30.18 -19.47
CA SER A 77 -11.45 -31.48 -19.83
C SER A 77 -10.53 -32.69 -19.56
N GLU A 78 -9.24 -32.47 -19.38
CA GLU A 78 -8.25 -33.48 -18.99
C GLU A 78 -8.12 -33.61 -17.48
N GLY A 79 -8.76 -32.74 -16.75
CA GLY A 79 -8.76 -32.70 -15.27
C GLY A 79 -7.64 -31.85 -14.68
N THR A 80 -6.84 -31.17 -15.50
CA THR A 80 -5.82 -30.23 -15.02
C THR A 80 -6.48 -29.04 -14.34
N GLN A 81 -5.97 -28.66 -13.18
CA GLN A 81 -6.45 -27.51 -12.42
C GLN A 81 -5.53 -26.31 -12.62
N TYR A 82 -6.12 -25.16 -12.89
CA TYR A 82 -5.44 -23.90 -13.07
C TYR A 82 -5.84 -22.95 -11.94
N ASN A 83 -4.85 -22.34 -11.31
CA ASN A 83 -5.07 -21.23 -10.40
C ASN A 83 -4.36 -19.99 -10.92
N THR A 84 -5.10 -18.94 -11.21
CA THR A 84 -4.57 -17.68 -11.73
C THR A 84 -4.72 -16.60 -10.68
N GLU A 85 -3.60 -16.08 -10.19
CA GLU A 85 -3.48 -15.07 -9.16
C GLU A 85 -2.92 -13.79 -9.76
N ARG A 86 -3.50 -12.67 -9.38
CA ARG A 86 -3.00 -11.35 -9.76
C ARG A 86 -2.30 -10.70 -8.56
N GLN A 87 -1.07 -10.24 -8.75
CA GLN A 87 -0.28 -9.60 -7.70
C GLN A 87 0.33 -8.29 -8.18
N ASN A 88 -0.27 -7.16 -7.79
CA ASN A 88 0.21 -5.83 -8.18
C ASN A 88 1.34 -5.31 -7.31
N ASP A 89 1.45 -5.77 -6.07
CA ASP A 89 2.47 -5.31 -5.12
C ASP A 89 3.31 -6.50 -4.67
N ILE A 90 4.49 -6.64 -5.25
CA ILE A 90 5.43 -7.74 -4.97
C ILE A 90 6.23 -7.53 -3.67
N GLN A 91 6.21 -6.32 -3.10
CA GLN A 91 6.95 -6.04 -1.86
C GLN A 91 6.22 -6.55 -0.61
N LYS A 92 4.90 -6.73 -0.70
CA LYS A 92 4.07 -7.16 0.44
C LYS A 92 4.19 -8.63 0.79
N ASP A 93 4.52 -9.51 -0.18
CA ASP A 93 4.57 -10.96 0.06
C ASP A 93 5.51 -11.65 -0.92
N ASP A 94 6.09 -12.78 -0.51
CA ASP A 94 6.92 -13.63 -1.35
C ASP A 94 6.04 -14.57 -2.19
N VAL A 95 5.72 -14.16 -3.41
CA VAL A 95 4.86 -14.91 -4.34
C VAL A 95 5.42 -16.31 -4.68
N ARG A 96 6.75 -16.50 -4.62
CA ARG A 96 7.39 -17.81 -4.84
C ARG A 96 7.05 -18.78 -3.72
N LYS A 97 7.13 -18.33 -2.45
CA LYS A 97 6.70 -19.15 -1.29
C LYS A 97 5.19 -19.31 -1.24
N ARG A 98 4.45 -18.27 -1.66
CA ARG A 98 2.99 -18.32 -1.76
C ARG A 98 2.54 -19.38 -2.75
N SER A 99 3.19 -19.50 -3.92
CA SER A 99 2.85 -20.53 -4.92
C SER A 99 3.00 -21.94 -4.36
N ARG A 100 4.07 -22.19 -3.58
CA ARG A 100 4.26 -23.48 -2.91
C ARG A 100 3.16 -23.77 -1.87
N TYR A 101 2.76 -22.75 -1.11
CA TYR A 101 1.70 -22.90 -0.10
C TYR A 101 0.35 -23.19 -0.75
N TYR A 102 0.06 -22.53 -1.88
CA TYR A 102 -1.17 -22.77 -2.64
C TYR A 102 -1.21 -24.18 -3.20
N GLN A 103 -0.12 -24.68 -3.77
CA GLN A 103 0.00 -26.05 -4.25
C GLN A 103 -0.41 -27.06 -3.17
N GLY A 104 0.16 -26.96 -1.97
CA GLY A 104 -0.15 -27.89 -0.88
C GLY A 104 -1.61 -27.84 -0.42
N LEU A 105 -2.27 -26.68 -0.51
CA LEU A 105 -3.68 -26.54 -0.17
C LEU A 105 -4.62 -27.01 -1.26
N LEU A 106 -4.25 -26.90 -2.52
CA LEU A 106 -5.01 -27.44 -3.64
C LEU A 106 -4.97 -28.98 -3.65
N ASP A 107 -3.83 -29.58 -3.33
CA ASP A 107 -3.65 -31.04 -3.32
C ASP A 107 -4.32 -31.70 -2.11
N SER A 108 -4.26 -31.05 -0.97
CA SER A 108 -4.70 -31.62 0.32
C SER A 108 -6.16 -32.09 0.35
N PRO A 109 -7.16 -31.40 -0.21
CA PRO A 109 -8.55 -31.81 -0.23
C PRO A 109 -8.86 -32.97 -1.19
N VAL A 110 -8.02 -33.19 -2.20
CA VAL A 110 -8.26 -34.17 -3.26
C VAL A 110 -8.16 -35.60 -2.71
N LEU A 111 -7.20 -35.85 -1.82
CA LEU A 111 -6.97 -37.18 -1.28
C LEU A 111 -7.67 -37.37 0.04
N LYS A 112 -8.71 -38.18 0.05
CA LYS A 112 -9.40 -38.61 1.28
C LYS A 112 -8.60 -39.67 2.03
N SER A 113 -8.65 -39.64 3.35
CA SER A 113 -8.04 -40.71 4.16
C SER A 113 -8.64 -42.08 3.86
N GLY A 114 -7.79 -43.07 3.63
CA GLY A 114 -8.22 -44.46 3.43
C GLY A 114 -7.31 -45.27 2.49
N LYS A 115 -7.37 -46.61 2.62
CA LYS A 115 -6.54 -47.54 1.84
C LYS A 115 -6.80 -47.53 0.30
N LYS A 116 -7.96 -47.03 -0.14
CA LYS A 116 -8.35 -46.98 -1.56
C LYS A 116 -7.83 -45.71 -2.26
N THR A 117 -7.41 -44.69 -1.53
CA THR A 117 -6.89 -43.45 -2.07
C THR A 117 -5.41 -43.62 -2.45
N LYS A 118 -5.04 -43.22 -3.65
CA LYS A 118 -3.67 -43.32 -4.17
C LYS A 118 -3.21 -41.95 -4.66
N TYR A 119 -1.94 -41.62 -4.48
CA TYR A 119 -1.34 -40.35 -4.94
C TYR A 119 -1.49 -40.10 -6.45
N LYS A 120 -1.56 -41.16 -7.26
CA LYS A 120 -1.84 -41.02 -8.72
C LYS A 120 -3.22 -40.44 -9.06
N GLN A 121 -4.05 -40.17 -8.05
CA GLN A 121 -5.34 -39.50 -8.20
C GLN A 121 -5.22 -37.98 -8.08
N LEU A 122 -4.05 -37.46 -7.72
CA LEU A 122 -3.80 -36.03 -7.76
C LEU A 122 -3.87 -35.55 -9.21
N PRO A 123 -4.61 -34.47 -9.48
CA PRO A 123 -4.63 -33.86 -10.82
C PRO A 123 -3.32 -33.14 -11.11
N SER A 124 -3.03 -32.91 -12.37
CA SER A 124 -2.04 -31.90 -12.73
C SER A 124 -2.52 -30.52 -12.28
N THR A 125 -1.60 -29.69 -11.82
CA THR A 125 -1.92 -28.38 -11.26
C THR A 125 -0.98 -27.31 -11.81
N VAL A 126 -1.55 -26.23 -12.33
CA VAL A 126 -0.80 -25.07 -12.84
C VAL A 126 -1.13 -23.85 -11.98
N ILE A 127 -0.13 -23.31 -11.29
CA ILE A 127 -0.26 -22.09 -10.50
C ILE A 127 0.35 -20.93 -11.26
N ILE A 128 -0.46 -19.93 -11.56
CA ILE A 128 -0.10 -18.78 -12.39
C ILE A 128 -0.16 -17.53 -11.53
N PHE A 129 0.95 -16.78 -11.46
CA PHE A 129 0.99 -15.45 -10.88
C PHE A 129 1.22 -14.42 -11.96
N ILE A 130 0.35 -13.43 -12.04
CA ILE A 130 0.49 -12.27 -12.94
C ILE A 130 0.98 -11.09 -12.10
N THR A 131 2.19 -10.60 -12.37
CA THR A 131 2.84 -9.53 -11.63
C THR A 131 3.04 -8.28 -12.48
N ARG A 132 2.97 -7.09 -11.87
CA ARG A 132 3.27 -5.83 -12.57
C ARG A 132 4.75 -5.67 -12.87
N GLU A 133 5.61 -6.21 -12.01
CA GLU A 133 7.06 -6.07 -12.06
C GLU A 133 7.72 -7.43 -12.20
N ASP A 134 8.97 -7.43 -12.69
CA ASP A 134 9.77 -8.63 -12.79
C ASP A 134 10.32 -9.06 -11.42
N ILE A 135 9.89 -10.23 -10.95
CA ILE A 135 10.31 -10.78 -9.65
C ILE A 135 11.62 -11.59 -9.73
N PHE A 136 12.12 -11.86 -10.93
CA PHE A 136 13.35 -12.64 -11.17
C PHE A 136 14.49 -11.81 -11.74
N GLY A 137 14.17 -10.70 -12.44
CA GLY A 137 15.16 -9.76 -12.98
C GLY A 137 15.80 -10.16 -14.31
N GLU A 138 15.22 -11.13 -15.05
CA GLU A 138 15.75 -11.62 -16.31
C GLU A 138 14.98 -11.07 -17.54
N ASP A 139 14.08 -10.11 -17.32
CA ASP A 139 13.26 -9.45 -18.35
C ASP A 139 12.53 -10.40 -19.31
N LEU A 140 11.96 -11.49 -18.77
CA LEU A 140 11.07 -12.37 -19.54
C LEU A 140 9.60 -12.05 -19.20
N ALA A 141 8.72 -12.15 -20.21
CA ALA A 141 7.27 -12.04 -20.01
C ALA A 141 6.68 -13.25 -19.28
N LYS A 142 7.34 -14.40 -19.34
CA LYS A 142 6.90 -15.67 -18.75
C LYS A 142 8.09 -16.44 -18.18
N TYR A 143 7.96 -16.88 -16.96
CA TYR A 143 8.86 -17.82 -16.30
C TYR A 143 8.07 -19.07 -15.94
N THR A 144 8.50 -20.21 -16.43
CA THR A 144 7.89 -21.50 -16.13
C THR A 144 8.83 -22.36 -15.30
N PHE A 145 8.34 -22.83 -14.17
CA PHE A 145 9.09 -23.69 -13.25
C PHE A 145 8.43 -25.07 -13.14
N THR A 146 9.24 -26.08 -13.36
CA THR A 146 8.95 -27.49 -13.08
C THR A 146 10.11 -28.05 -12.26
N GLU A 147 9.90 -29.16 -11.56
CA GLU A 147 10.96 -29.78 -10.77
C GLU A 147 11.87 -30.64 -11.68
N GLN A 148 13.18 -30.45 -11.55
CA GLN A 148 14.20 -31.13 -12.34
C GLN A 148 15.25 -31.77 -11.45
N CYS A 149 15.86 -32.87 -11.95
CA CYS A 149 16.98 -33.54 -11.26
C CYS A 149 18.26 -32.71 -11.43
N GLU A 150 18.96 -32.45 -10.36
CA GLU A 150 20.25 -31.73 -10.41
C GLU A 150 21.38 -32.58 -10.99
N GLU A 151 21.33 -33.89 -10.77
CA GLU A 151 22.38 -34.82 -11.20
C GLU A 151 22.26 -35.27 -12.67
N VAL A 152 21.06 -35.14 -13.26
CA VAL A 152 20.80 -35.58 -14.62
C VAL A 152 20.11 -34.48 -15.40
N GLU A 153 20.82 -33.83 -16.29
CA GLU A 153 20.33 -32.76 -17.14
C GLU A 153 19.13 -33.22 -17.99
N GLY A 154 18.04 -32.43 -17.98
CA GLY A 154 16.82 -32.68 -18.74
C GLY A 154 15.91 -33.75 -18.15
N LEU A 155 16.24 -34.32 -16.98
CA LEU A 155 15.35 -35.23 -16.27
C LEU A 155 14.36 -34.44 -15.41
N HIS A 156 13.08 -34.47 -15.77
CA HIS A 156 11.98 -33.85 -15.02
C HIS A 156 11.41 -34.84 -14.01
N LEU A 157 10.88 -34.31 -12.89
CA LEU A 157 10.20 -35.11 -11.88
C LEU A 157 8.82 -35.61 -12.38
N ASP A 158 8.18 -34.86 -13.28
CA ASP A 158 6.88 -35.15 -13.90
C ASP A 158 5.77 -35.48 -12.88
N ASP A 159 5.78 -34.75 -11.75
CA ASP A 159 4.79 -34.90 -10.67
C ASP A 159 3.45 -34.23 -10.96
N GLY A 160 3.33 -33.60 -12.14
CA GLY A 160 2.11 -32.89 -12.58
C GLY A 160 2.00 -31.47 -12.04
N THR A 161 3.05 -30.92 -11.37
CA THR A 161 3.01 -29.54 -10.90
C THR A 161 3.76 -28.58 -11.81
N THR A 162 3.15 -27.42 -12.10
CA THR A 162 3.76 -26.34 -12.86
C THR A 162 3.48 -25.00 -12.20
N LYS A 163 4.50 -24.14 -12.13
CA LYS A 163 4.34 -22.76 -11.64
C LYS A 163 4.75 -21.79 -12.74
N ILE A 164 3.87 -20.84 -13.04
CA ILE A 164 4.09 -19.84 -14.08
C ILE A 164 4.04 -18.47 -13.42
N PHE A 165 5.05 -17.65 -13.71
CA PHE A 165 5.08 -16.26 -13.29
C PHE A 165 5.11 -15.38 -14.54
N LEU A 166 4.12 -14.52 -14.67
CA LEU A 166 3.94 -13.62 -15.80
C LEU A 166 4.31 -12.19 -15.38
N ASN A 167 5.12 -11.55 -16.19
CA ASN A 167 5.65 -10.21 -15.94
C ASN A 167 5.06 -9.22 -16.96
N MET A 168 4.14 -8.35 -16.50
CA MET A 168 3.51 -7.33 -17.36
C MET A 168 4.45 -6.19 -17.75
N SER A 169 5.64 -6.05 -17.15
CA SER A 169 6.59 -5.02 -17.53
C SER A 169 7.46 -5.40 -18.71
N SER A 170 7.61 -6.70 -18.98
CA SER A 170 8.45 -7.21 -20.06
C SER A 170 7.70 -7.30 -21.40
N LYS A 171 8.46 -7.11 -22.48
CA LYS A 171 8.05 -7.35 -23.86
C LYS A 171 8.78 -8.55 -24.47
N ASN A 172 9.60 -9.24 -23.67
CA ASN A 172 10.43 -10.36 -24.11
C ASN A 172 9.68 -11.69 -23.88
N GLY A 173 8.95 -12.13 -24.89
CA GLY A 173 8.16 -13.35 -24.85
C GLY A 173 7.34 -13.57 -26.13
N PRO A 174 6.51 -14.63 -26.16
CA PRO A 174 5.59 -14.87 -27.28
C PRO A 174 4.70 -13.65 -27.55
N PRO A 175 4.56 -13.22 -28.81
CA PRO A 175 3.83 -11.98 -29.14
C PRO A 175 2.37 -11.96 -28.64
N GLU A 176 1.69 -13.10 -28.68
CA GLU A 176 0.31 -13.25 -28.20
C GLU A 176 0.23 -13.02 -26.67
N LEU A 177 1.16 -13.63 -25.93
CA LEU A 177 1.24 -13.46 -24.48
C LEU A 177 1.58 -12.02 -24.09
N VAL A 178 2.58 -11.43 -24.76
CA VAL A 178 2.94 -10.02 -24.51
C VAL A 178 1.75 -9.12 -24.78
N SER A 179 1.03 -9.34 -25.89
CA SER A 179 -0.18 -8.56 -26.22
C SER A 179 -1.27 -8.70 -25.16
N LEU A 180 -1.51 -9.90 -24.65
CA LEU A 180 -2.45 -10.13 -23.55
C LEU A 180 -2.02 -9.36 -22.28
N LEU A 181 -0.75 -9.44 -21.90
CA LEU A 181 -0.24 -8.77 -20.70
C LEU A 181 -0.30 -7.24 -20.81
N GLN A 182 0.00 -6.69 -21.99
CA GLN A 182 -0.12 -5.25 -22.24
C GLN A 182 -1.60 -4.81 -22.28
N TYR A 183 -2.49 -5.61 -22.85
CA TYR A 183 -3.94 -5.40 -22.80
C TYR A 183 -4.46 -5.44 -21.35
N MET A 184 -3.99 -6.36 -20.52
CA MET A 184 -4.38 -6.40 -19.10
C MET A 184 -3.91 -5.16 -18.35
N LYS A 185 -2.73 -4.62 -18.68
CA LYS A 185 -2.14 -3.46 -18.06
C LYS A 185 -2.87 -2.15 -18.43
N GLU A 186 -3.26 -2.02 -19.69
CA GLU A 186 -4.06 -0.93 -20.24
C GLU A 186 -5.12 -1.55 -21.16
N THR A 187 -6.37 -1.61 -20.67
CA THR A 187 -7.43 -2.41 -21.26
C THR A 187 -8.06 -1.70 -22.46
N SER A 188 -7.34 -1.75 -23.57
CA SER A 188 -7.73 -1.21 -24.87
C SER A 188 -7.03 -1.95 -25.99
N LEU A 189 -7.76 -2.32 -27.04
CA LEU A 189 -7.16 -2.82 -28.28
C LEU A 189 -6.43 -1.71 -29.06
N ASP A 190 -6.69 -0.43 -28.77
CA ASP A 190 -5.99 0.71 -29.36
C ASP A 190 -4.63 0.96 -28.69
N ASN A 191 -4.34 0.30 -27.56
CA ASN A 191 -3.01 0.34 -26.94
C ASN A 191 -1.94 -0.08 -27.97
N PRO A 192 -0.95 0.77 -28.29
CA PRO A 192 0.08 0.49 -29.29
C PRO A 192 0.97 -0.70 -28.93
N GLU A 193 1.00 -1.09 -27.66
CA GLU A 193 1.75 -2.24 -27.17
C GLU A 193 1.03 -3.57 -27.37
N VAL A 194 -0.25 -3.55 -27.73
CA VAL A 194 -1.02 -4.74 -28.13
C VAL A 194 -0.80 -5.02 -29.61
N LEU A 195 0.23 -5.79 -29.90
CA LEU A 195 0.65 -6.06 -31.29
C LEU A 195 -0.19 -7.12 -31.98
N VAL A 196 -0.58 -8.17 -31.27
CA VAL A 196 -1.43 -9.25 -31.75
C VAL A 196 -2.88 -8.99 -31.36
N ARG A 197 -3.75 -8.87 -32.38
CA ARG A 197 -5.19 -8.60 -32.24
C ARG A 197 -5.95 -9.67 -33.01
N ASP A 198 -5.69 -10.93 -32.63
CA ASP A 198 -6.37 -12.08 -33.23
C ASP A 198 -7.84 -12.19 -32.74
N GLU A 199 -8.54 -13.17 -33.21
CA GLU A 199 -9.95 -13.40 -32.86
C GLU A 199 -10.15 -13.57 -31.35
N ARG A 200 -9.19 -14.20 -30.65
CA ARG A 200 -9.24 -14.40 -29.19
C ARG A 200 -9.16 -13.07 -28.44
N MET A 201 -8.20 -12.20 -28.84
CA MET A 201 -8.06 -10.88 -28.24
C MET A 201 -9.27 -9.98 -28.50
N CYS A 202 -9.81 -10.01 -29.72
CA CYS A 202 -11.02 -9.26 -30.05
C CYS A 202 -12.23 -9.78 -29.27
N ARG A 203 -12.34 -11.10 -29.08
CA ARG A 203 -13.43 -11.69 -28.29
C ARG A 203 -13.29 -11.38 -26.80
N LEU A 204 -12.08 -11.44 -26.26
CA LEU A 204 -11.80 -11.05 -24.87
C LEU A 204 -12.21 -9.58 -24.63
N ASP A 205 -11.83 -8.67 -25.53
CA ASP A 205 -12.22 -7.26 -25.45
C ASP A 205 -13.74 -7.06 -25.51
N SER A 206 -14.43 -7.82 -26.37
CA SER A 206 -15.90 -7.81 -26.43
C SER A 206 -16.51 -8.24 -25.08
N ILE A 207 -15.99 -9.30 -24.46
CA ILE A 207 -16.48 -9.77 -23.15
C ILE A 207 -16.19 -8.75 -22.06
N VAL A 208 -15.01 -8.11 -22.06
CA VAL A 208 -14.69 -7.02 -21.14
C VAL A 208 -15.69 -5.89 -21.27
N ASN A 209 -16.04 -5.48 -22.50
CA ASN A 209 -17.05 -4.47 -22.75
C ASN A 209 -18.44 -4.89 -22.24
N GLU A 210 -18.87 -6.13 -22.53
CA GLU A 210 -20.12 -6.69 -22.03
C GLU A 210 -20.20 -6.65 -20.49
N VAL A 211 -19.09 -7.02 -19.82
CA VAL A 211 -18.99 -7.00 -18.37
C VAL A 211 -19.07 -5.56 -17.83
N THR A 212 -18.31 -4.63 -18.40
CA THR A 212 -18.25 -3.24 -17.94
C THR A 212 -19.53 -2.44 -18.21
N GLU A 213 -20.38 -2.90 -19.13
CA GLU A 213 -21.72 -2.34 -19.42
C GLU A 213 -22.82 -2.98 -18.56
N SER A 214 -22.53 -3.98 -17.73
CA SER A 214 -23.51 -4.70 -16.92
C SER A 214 -23.92 -3.95 -15.65
N GLU A 215 -25.17 -4.14 -15.20
CA GLU A 215 -25.62 -3.63 -13.90
C GLU A 215 -24.83 -4.20 -12.71
N GLU A 216 -24.34 -5.45 -12.82
CA GLU A 216 -23.50 -6.07 -11.80
C GLU A 216 -22.19 -5.29 -11.64
N TRP A 217 -21.56 -4.91 -12.75
CA TRP A 217 -20.33 -4.11 -12.73
C TRP A 217 -20.57 -2.70 -12.19
N GLU A 218 -21.69 -2.07 -12.52
CA GLU A 218 -22.03 -0.76 -11.98
C GLU A 218 -22.03 -0.79 -10.44
N ASN A 219 -22.66 -1.79 -9.83
CA ASN A 219 -22.68 -1.96 -8.38
C ASN A 219 -21.27 -2.23 -7.78
N VAL A 220 -20.49 -3.09 -8.43
CA VAL A 220 -19.12 -3.40 -8.01
C VAL A 220 -18.23 -2.15 -8.09
N SER A 221 -18.30 -1.41 -9.18
CA SER A 221 -17.49 -0.23 -9.42
C SER A 221 -17.85 0.92 -8.46
N MET A 222 -19.14 1.12 -8.16
CA MET A 222 -19.56 2.08 -7.14
C MET A 222 -19.05 1.71 -5.74
N SER A 223 -19.03 0.42 -5.40
CA SER A 223 -18.47 -0.06 -4.13
C SER A 223 -16.97 0.21 -4.04
N ILE A 224 -16.22 -0.02 -5.11
CA ILE A 224 -14.78 0.29 -5.18
C ILE A 224 -14.55 1.78 -4.96
N TYR A 225 -15.30 2.62 -5.66
CA TYR A 225 -15.18 4.07 -5.55
C TYR A 225 -15.47 4.56 -4.13
N SER A 226 -16.56 4.09 -3.52
CA SER A 226 -16.92 4.48 -2.15
C SER A 226 -15.85 4.05 -1.12
N ASN A 227 -15.32 2.84 -1.25
CA ASN A 227 -14.24 2.34 -0.40
C ASN A 227 -12.94 3.12 -0.61
N ALA A 228 -12.59 3.48 -1.85
CA ALA A 228 -11.41 4.28 -2.14
C ALA A 228 -11.53 5.70 -1.56
N LEU A 229 -12.71 6.32 -1.70
CA LEU A 229 -13.01 7.62 -1.12
C LEU A 229 -12.92 7.61 0.40
N GLN A 230 -13.50 6.60 1.04
CA GLN A 230 -13.44 6.46 2.49
C GLN A 230 -12.00 6.29 2.99
N ARG A 231 -11.20 5.44 2.34
CA ARG A 231 -9.77 5.28 2.67
C ARG A 231 -9.00 6.58 2.48
N GLY A 232 -9.22 7.28 1.38
CA GLY A 232 -8.58 8.58 1.12
C GLY A 232 -8.91 9.63 2.19
N LEU A 233 -10.16 9.65 2.68
CA LEU A 233 -10.58 10.52 3.79
C LEU A 233 -9.91 10.12 5.12
N GLU A 234 -9.81 8.83 5.43
CA GLU A 234 -9.15 8.32 6.63
C GLU A 234 -7.65 8.62 6.60
N ASP A 235 -6.97 8.34 5.49
CA ASP A 235 -5.55 8.63 5.31
C ASP A 235 -5.27 10.13 5.39
N GLY A 236 -6.10 10.96 4.74
CA GLY A 236 -6.01 12.41 4.82
C GLY A 236 -6.17 12.95 6.24
N LYS A 237 -7.07 12.37 7.04
CA LYS A 237 -7.25 12.71 8.45
C LYS A 237 -6.04 12.34 9.30
N ILE A 238 -5.48 11.15 9.10
CA ILE A 238 -4.27 10.69 9.81
C ILE A 238 -3.08 11.60 9.50
N ILE A 239 -2.83 11.84 8.21
CA ILE A 239 -1.74 12.72 7.75
C ILE A 239 -1.92 14.13 8.30
N GLY A 240 -3.14 14.68 8.24
CA GLY A 240 -3.46 16.00 8.79
C GLY A 240 -3.21 16.11 10.30
N GLN A 241 -3.56 15.07 11.06
CA GLN A 241 -3.29 15.02 12.50
C GLN A 241 -1.79 14.93 12.82
N GLU A 242 -1.03 14.13 12.05
CA GLU A 242 0.44 14.02 12.24
C GLU A 242 1.16 15.33 11.91
N ILE A 243 0.79 15.98 10.81
CA ILE A 243 1.34 17.27 10.42
C ILE A 243 1.00 18.33 11.48
N GLY A 244 -0.26 18.41 11.89
CA GLY A 244 -0.72 19.36 12.92
C GLY A 244 0.02 19.17 14.25
N LYS A 245 0.25 17.92 14.67
CA LYS A 245 1.02 17.61 15.88
C LYS A 245 2.50 18.04 15.77
N LYS A 246 3.14 17.79 14.62
CA LYS A 246 4.54 18.21 14.40
C LYS A 246 4.67 19.73 14.43
N ILE A 247 3.83 20.43 13.68
CA ILE A 247 3.82 21.90 13.64
C ILE A 247 3.56 22.49 15.03
N GLY A 248 2.56 21.96 15.74
CA GLY A 248 2.25 22.41 17.10
C GLY A 248 3.40 22.19 18.08
N GLN A 249 4.14 21.09 17.98
CA GLN A 249 5.32 20.81 18.79
C GLN A 249 6.49 21.75 18.47
N GLU A 250 6.72 22.08 17.20
CA GLU A 250 7.78 23.00 16.78
C GLU A 250 7.50 24.42 17.24
N ILE A 251 6.30 24.91 16.97
CA ILE A 251 5.85 26.24 17.42
C ILE A 251 5.91 26.35 18.97
N GLY A 252 5.41 25.33 19.68
CA GLY A 252 5.44 25.31 21.13
C GLY A 252 6.87 25.32 21.69
N LYS A 253 7.81 24.62 21.04
CA LYS A 253 9.24 24.68 21.43
C LYS A 253 9.88 26.05 21.17
N GLU A 254 9.56 26.68 20.06
CA GLU A 254 10.09 28.03 19.74
C GLU A 254 9.59 29.08 20.69
N ILE A 255 8.27 29.13 20.91
CA ILE A 255 7.64 30.05 21.86
C ILE A 255 8.19 29.81 23.29
N GLY A 256 8.24 28.55 23.73
CA GLY A 256 8.76 28.21 25.04
C GLY A 256 10.23 28.59 25.20
N LYS A 257 11.05 28.52 24.16
CA LYS A 257 12.45 28.95 24.17
C LYS A 257 12.61 30.48 24.24
N GLU A 258 11.74 31.22 23.55
CA GLU A 258 11.74 32.68 23.61
C GLU A 258 11.30 33.17 24.96
N ILE A 259 10.17 32.69 25.47
CA ILE A 259 9.68 33.03 26.82
C ILE A 259 10.74 32.68 27.88
N GLY A 260 11.33 31.48 27.81
CA GLY A 260 12.37 31.06 28.73
C GLY A 260 13.62 31.95 28.71
N LYS A 261 13.99 32.49 27.53
CA LYS A 261 15.10 33.44 27.42
C LYS A 261 14.77 34.81 28.06
N GLU A 262 13.54 35.28 27.86
CA GLU A 262 13.12 36.56 28.46
C GLU A 262 13.02 36.46 29.97
N ILE A 263 12.36 35.42 30.50
CA ILE A 263 12.32 35.16 31.94
C ILE A 263 13.72 35.04 32.52
N GLY A 264 14.62 34.34 31.81
CA GLY A 264 16.02 34.22 32.29
C GLY A 264 16.77 35.54 32.35
N LYS A 265 16.57 36.44 31.37
CA LYS A 265 17.16 37.78 31.40
C LYS A 265 16.61 38.63 32.54
N GLU A 266 15.30 38.64 32.72
CA GLU A 266 14.64 39.36 33.80
C GLU A 266 15.10 38.84 35.17
N SER A 267 15.11 37.53 35.37
CA SER A 267 15.57 36.92 36.61
C SER A 267 17.02 37.30 36.94
N PHE A 268 17.91 37.25 35.95
CA PHE A 268 19.30 37.64 36.13
C PHE A 268 19.44 39.14 36.49
N ARG A 269 18.66 40.03 35.86
CA ARG A 269 18.62 41.44 36.14
C ARG A 269 18.19 41.67 37.60
N ILE A 270 17.12 41.04 38.06
CA ILE A 270 16.63 41.15 39.44
C ILE A 270 17.67 40.66 40.47
N GLU A 271 18.35 39.53 40.17
CA GLU A 271 19.43 39.02 41.01
C GLU A 271 20.55 40.07 41.21
N LEU A 272 20.95 40.73 40.12
CA LEU A 272 21.98 41.79 40.19
C LEU A 272 21.52 43.01 41.03
N VAL A 273 20.26 43.42 40.81
CA VAL A 273 19.65 44.51 41.59
C VAL A 273 19.63 44.19 43.11
N CYS A 274 19.11 42.98 43.44
CA CYS A 274 19.08 42.56 44.87
C CYS A 274 20.47 42.45 45.47
N LYS A 275 21.49 42.02 44.74
CA LYS A 275 22.89 41.97 45.19
C LYS A 275 23.45 43.31 45.42
N LYS A 276 23.07 44.34 44.69
CA LYS A 276 23.52 45.76 44.90
C LYS A 276 22.74 46.44 46.03
N LEU A 277 21.44 46.19 46.18
CA LEU A 277 20.64 46.67 47.32
C LEU A 277 21.19 46.16 48.65
N ARG A 278 21.62 44.92 48.76
CA ARG A 278 22.30 44.36 49.93
C ARG A 278 23.60 45.10 50.29
N LYS A 279 24.21 45.76 49.30
CA LYS A 279 25.41 46.61 49.51
C LYS A 279 25.07 48.07 49.86
N GLY A 280 23.77 48.39 50.01
CA GLY A 280 23.31 49.75 50.40
C GLY A 280 23.31 50.73 49.24
N LYS A 281 23.32 50.32 47.96
CA LYS A 281 23.30 51.21 46.80
C LYS A 281 21.89 51.73 46.54
N SER A 282 21.81 53.01 46.09
CA SER A 282 20.58 53.63 45.67
C SER A 282 20.13 53.05 44.26
N TRP A 283 18.88 53.21 43.93
CA TRP A 283 18.38 52.73 42.61
C TRP A 283 19.04 53.48 41.43
N GLU A 284 19.39 54.78 41.62
CA GLU A 284 20.12 55.59 40.63
C GLU A 284 21.53 55.03 40.40
N GLU A 285 22.28 54.73 41.47
CA GLU A 285 23.60 54.08 41.36
C GLU A 285 23.50 52.66 40.68
N ILE A 286 22.44 51.96 40.98
CA ILE A 286 22.23 50.61 40.37
C ILE A 286 21.92 50.72 38.89
N ALA A 287 21.08 51.67 38.48
CA ALA A 287 20.73 51.89 37.08
C ALA A 287 21.96 52.31 36.28
N ASP A 288 22.79 53.23 36.82
CA ASP A 288 24.00 53.63 36.12
C ASP A 288 25.04 52.51 36.02
N GLU A 289 25.26 51.74 37.09
CA GLU A 289 26.21 50.59 37.04
C GLU A 289 25.77 49.39 36.19
N LEU A 290 24.49 49.22 35.99
CA LEU A 290 23.96 48.14 35.15
C LEU A 290 23.72 48.58 33.69
N GLU A 291 23.86 49.93 33.46
CA GLU A 291 23.54 50.53 32.13
C GLU A 291 22.12 50.19 31.67
N GLU A 292 21.16 50.11 32.62
CA GLU A 292 19.77 49.72 32.40
C GLU A 292 18.82 50.91 32.59
N ASP A 293 17.61 50.79 32.07
CA ASP A 293 16.58 51.82 32.21
C ASP A 293 16.27 52.13 33.65
N ALA A 294 16.37 53.43 33.99
CA ALA A 294 16.23 53.92 35.34
C ALA A 294 14.83 53.70 35.93
N ALA A 295 13.77 53.77 35.09
CA ALA A 295 12.40 53.51 35.52
C ALA A 295 12.21 52.05 35.88
N LEU A 296 12.76 51.14 35.04
CA LEU A 296 12.71 49.70 35.25
C LEU A 296 13.46 49.31 36.57
N ILE A 297 14.68 49.81 36.75
CA ILE A 297 15.46 49.47 37.93
C ILE A 297 14.78 50.04 39.21
N ARG A 298 14.15 51.21 39.14
CA ARG A 298 13.37 51.76 40.21
C ARG A 298 12.19 50.84 40.57
N SER A 299 11.40 50.37 39.60
CA SER A 299 10.28 49.46 39.86
C SER A 299 10.74 48.18 40.54
N ILE A 300 11.86 47.60 40.08
CA ILE A 300 12.42 46.36 40.67
C ILE A 300 12.88 46.69 42.15
N CYS A 301 13.51 47.86 42.43
CA CYS A 301 13.92 48.20 43.72
C CYS A 301 12.75 48.52 44.71
N GLU A 302 11.68 49.09 44.18
CA GLU A 302 10.43 49.31 44.93
C GLU A 302 9.79 47.96 45.34
N LEU A 303 9.67 47.01 44.41
CA LEU A 303 9.21 45.68 44.75
C LEU A 303 10.12 44.95 45.71
N ALA A 304 11.43 45.00 45.48
CA ALA A 304 12.45 44.36 46.34
C ALA A 304 12.46 44.91 47.75
N SER A 305 12.03 46.18 47.96
CA SER A 305 11.97 46.77 49.27
C SER A 305 11.05 46.05 50.25
N SER A 306 10.04 45.36 49.74
CA SER A 306 9.14 44.52 50.55
C SER A 306 9.83 43.27 51.11
N PHE A 307 11.04 42.96 50.63
CA PHE A 307 11.84 41.78 51.01
C PHE A 307 13.15 42.23 51.73
N ALA A 308 13.19 43.47 52.23
CA ALA A 308 14.32 44.00 53.03
C ALA A 308 14.36 43.34 54.41
N PRO A 309 15.54 43.25 55.06
CA PRO A 309 16.88 43.65 54.59
C PRO A 309 17.61 42.54 53.78
N GLU A 310 17.03 41.32 53.69
CA GLU A 310 17.66 40.16 53.06
C GLU A 310 17.69 40.29 51.53
N TYR A 311 16.67 40.96 50.92
CA TYR A 311 16.48 41.09 49.47
C TYR A 311 16.67 39.77 48.77
N ASP A 312 15.90 38.74 49.20
CA ASP A 312 15.98 37.44 48.62
C ASP A 312 15.55 37.49 47.14
N SER A 313 16.51 37.27 46.23
CA SER A 313 16.29 37.43 44.80
C SER A 313 15.23 36.48 44.25
N LYS A 314 15.09 35.27 44.83
CA LYS A 314 14.09 34.31 44.40
C LYS A 314 12.67 34.78 44.70
N MET A 315 12.46 35.31 45.90
CA MET A 315 11.16 35.85 46.28
C MET A 315 10.80 37.10 45.48
N VAL A 316 11.77 37.93 45.13
CA VAL A 316 11.56 39.11 44.28
C VAL A 316 11.25 38.70 42.85
N ILE A 317 11.93 37.67 42.29
CA ILE A 317 11.66 37.14 40.95
C ILE A 317 10.24 36.58 40.90
N ASP A 318 9.87 35.74 41.87
CA ASP A 318 8.53 35.14 41.92
C ASP A 318 7.43 36.21 41.97
N ALA A 319 7.64 37.27 42.77
CA ALA A 319 6.71 38.40 42.87
C ALA A 319 6.65 39.23 41.56
N TRP A 320 7.81 39.48 40.93
CA TRP A 320 7.90 40.22 39.67
C TRP A 320 7.18 39.50 38.52
N LEU A 321 7.40 38.20 38.40
CA LEU A 321 6.76 37.39 37.36
C LEU A 321 5.25 37.25 37.59
N PHE A 322 4.79 37.21 38.83
CA PHE A 322 3.37 37.18 39.18
C PHE A 322 2.65 38.50 38.82
N GLU A 323 3.29 39.65 38.99
CA GLU A 323 2.74 40.93 38.56
C GLU A 323 2.68 41.05 37.03
N ALA A 324 3.68 40.51 36.32
CA ALA A 324 3.74 40.51 34.86
C ALA A 324 2.68 39.59 34.17
N ASP A 325 2.19 38.57 34.89
CA ASP A 325 1.09 37.70 34.39
C ASP A 325 -0.31 38.31 34.57
N LEU A 326 -0.41 39.48 35.24
CA LEU A 326 -1.68 40.16 35.52
C LEU A 326 -1.99 41.34 34.60
N ASP A 327 -1.01 41.77 33.77
CA ASP A 327 -1.15 42.79 32.71
C ASP A 327 -1.21 42.14 31.32
#